data_b56c0ec511596d48415d4a3dd62c68b6
#
_entry.id   b56c0ec511596d48415d4a3dd62c68b6
#
_cell.length_a   1.000
_cell.length_b   1.000
_cell.length_c   1.000
_cell.angle_alpha   90.00
_cell.angle_beta   90.00
_cell.angle_gamma   90.00
#
_symmetry.space_group_name_H-M   'P 1'
#
loop_
_entity.id
_entity.type
_entity.pdbx_description
1 polymer ?
#
loop_
_entity_poly.entity_id
_entity_poly.type
_entity_poly.pdbx_seq_one_letter_code
_entity_poly.pdbx_strand_id
1 'polypeptide(L)'
;MMPTLNLHNIQYSQLDSKTWCATAEVTASCPLESLHLFDNLPSLFNANLLNIDTDKFSHITWHYHISNVSLSARKIAYQQRQQQRAGVRLLLQSLLNKLDINDSLDDVSFPYRLVNSQYYVCFSHTGASSPNTSTQPSGEKSFNELDNKVAVVISCHRPAGIDIETNNVEWRVAKRFYHINEIAILQTLTITQRDTVAKLLWQIKESFIKIYQYTLAQGLGMDYSHLMTCLINSIKEKPPLFVFEDDKTKYYLAYLPEQQTVIVY
;
A
#
# COMPACT_ATOMS: atom_id res chain seq x y z
N MET A 1 27.67 10.18 -0.65
CA MET A 1 26.99 9.25 0.30
C MET A 1 25.63 8.94 -0.26
N MET A 2 25.24 7.69 -0.30
CA MET A 2 24.02 7.24 -0.97
C MET A 2 22.84 7.26 0.01
N PRO A 3 21.58 7.70 -0.36
CA PRO A 3 20.46 7.71 0.57
C PRO A 3 20.13 6.28 0.99
N THR A 4 19.94 6.09 2.28
CA THR A 4 19.53 4.83 2.86
C THR A 4 18.00 4.84 2.99
N LEU A 5 17.33 3.82 2.49
CA LEU A 5 15.92 3.62 2.69
C LEU A 5 15.72 2.85 4.01
N ASN A 6 14.95 3.42 4.91
CA ASN A 6 14.66 2.81 6.20
C ASN A 6 13.16 2.56 6.35
N LEU A 7 12.83 1.42 6.97
CA LEU A 7 11.47 1.13 7.42
C LEU A 7 11.35 1.48 8.89
N HIS A 8 10.27 2.18 9.23
CA HIS A 8 9.91 2.54 10.60
C HIS A 8 8.51 2.03 10.94
N ASN A 9 8.24 1.89 12.22
CA ASN A 9 6.92 1.51 12.72
C ASN A 9 6.36 0.24 12.06
N ILE A 10 7.24 -0.76 11.86
CA ILE A 10 6.82 -2.01 11.22
C ILE A 10 5.83 -2.73 12.14
N GLN A 11 4.66 -3.02 11.61
CA GLN A 11 3.62 -3.79 12.29
C GLN A 11 3.33 -5.04 11.50
N TYR A 12 3.30 -6.19 12.19
CA TYR A 12 2.98 -7.49 11.61
C TYR A 12 1.65 -7.97 12.16
N SER A 13 0.81 -8.52 11.29
CA SER A 13 -0.48 -9.09 11.67
C SER A 13 -0.66 -10.44 10.99
N GLN A 14 -1.03 -11.44 11.79
CA GLN A 14 -1.52 -12.71 11.28
C GLN A 14 -3.05 -12.64 11.18
N LEU A 15 -3.59 -12.84 9.98
CA LEU A 15 -5.03 -12.75 9.73
C LEU A 15 -5.72 -14.11 9.94
N ASP A 16 -5.05 -15.17 9.52
CA ASP A 16 -5.41 -16.55 9.79
C ASP A 16 -4.15 -17.44 9.85
N SER A 17 -4.30 -18.77 9.86
CA SER A 17 -3.15 -19.70 9.90
C SER A 17 -2.26 -19.66 8.66
N LYS A 18 -2.66 -18.97 7.57
CA LYS A 18 -2.05 -19.03 6.24
C LYS A 18 -1.97 -17.69 5.53
N THR A 19 -2.33 -16.62 6.22
CA THR A 19 -2.31 -15.26 5.67
C THR A 19 -1.70 -14.29 6.68
N TRP A 20 -0.66 -13.59 6.26
CA TRP A 20 0.07 -12.61 7.06
C TRP A 20 0.20 -11.31 6.29
N CYS A 21 0.18 -10.22 7.02
CA CYS A 21 0.46 -8.92 6.45
C CYS A 21 1.46 -8.13 7.30
N ALA A 22 2.10 -7.17 6.67
CA ALA A 22 2.92 -6.18 7.35
C ALA A 22 2.66 -4.79 6.77
N THR A 23 2.78 -3.78 7.62
CA THR A 23 2.73 -2.37 7.25
C THR A 23 3.94 -1.64 7.84
N ALA A 24 4.40 -0.59 7.18
CA ALA A 24 5.51 0.23 7.65
C ALA A 24 5.45 1.65 7.06
N GLU A 25 6.20 2.54 7.67
CA GLU A 25 6.53 3.85 7.13
C GLU A 25 7.90 3.79 6.47
N VAL A 26 8.04 4.42 5.31
CA VAL A 26 9.29 4.46 4.54
C VAL A 26 9.87 5.85 4.59
N THR A 27 11.11 5.97 5.06
CA THR A 27 11.87 7.21 4.99
C THR A 27 13.14 7.01 4.19
N ALA A 28 13.53 8.03 3.45
CA ALA A 28 14.82 8.09 2.78
C ALA A 28 15.70 9.10 3.51
N SER A 29 16.77 8.65 4.13
CA SER A 29 17.78 9.57 4.67
C SER A 29 18.65 10.05 3.52
N CYS A 30 18.56 11.33 3.21
CA CYS A 30 19.40 11.97 2.21
C CYS A 30 20.54 12.72 2.89
N PRO A 31 21.81 12.41 2.59
CA PRO A 31 22.87 13.39 2.81
C PRO A 31 22.76 14.46 1.72
N LEU A 32 22.82 15.71 2.10
CA LEU A 32 22.54 16.90 1.30
C LEU A 32 23.50 17.16 0.14
N GLU A 33 24.44 16.27 -0.16
CA GLU A 33 25.47 16.51 -1.18
C GLU A 33 25.60 15.32 -2.12
N SER A 34 25.32 15.56 -3.35
CA SER A 34 25.74 14.85 -4.57
C SER A 34 24.63 14.38 -5.51
N LEU A 35 24.46 15.19 -6.54
CA LEU A 35 23.55 14.92 -7.65
C LEU A 35 24.32 14.91 -8.96
N HIS A 36 24.59 13.79 -9.47
CA HIS A 36 24.78 13.51 -10.90
C HIS A 36 25.13 12.04 -11.04
N LEU A 37 24.32 11.22 -11.68
CA LEU A 37 24.81 10.03 -12.40
C LEU A 37 23.77 8.88 -12.63
N PHE A 38 22.46 9.09 -12.68
CA PHE A 38 21.56 7.97 -13.02
C PHE A 38 20.45 8.32 -14.01
N ASP A 39 20.80 8.99 -15.12
CA ASP A 39 19.86 9.13 -16.25
C ASP A 39 19.70 7.86 -17.09
N ASN A 40 20.41 6.75 -16.77
CA ASN A 40 20.50 5.56 -17.64
C ASN A 40 20.28 4.22 -16.93
N LEU A 41 19.38 4.11 -15.95
CA LEU A 41 19.15 2.82 -15.27
C LEU A 41 17.69 2.31 -15.33
N PRO A 42 17.14 1.95 -16.51
CA PRO A 42 15.89 1.20 -16.58
C PRO A 42 16.05 -0.30 -16.32
N SER A 43 17.28 -0.86 -16.34
CA SER A 43 17.48 -2.30 -16.44
C SER A 43 18.07 -3.01 -15.21
N LEU A 44 18.42 -2.28 -14.15
CA LEU A 44 19.02 -2.89 -12.95
C LEU A 44 18.01 -3.41 -11.92
N PHE A 45 16.71 -3.27 -12.19
CA PHE A 45 15.67 -3.84 -11.32
C PHE A 45 15.24 -5.26 -11.70
N ASN A 46 15.88 -5.88 -12.68
CA ASN A 46 15.67 -7.29 -13.00
C ASN A 46 16.47 -8.18 -12.05
N ALA A 47 15.78 -8.94 -11.26
CA ALA A 47 16.11 -10.27 -10.67
C ALA A 47 17.49 -10.50 -10.01
N ASN A 48 18.54 -9.76 -10.30
CA ASN A 48 19.89 -10.05 -9.81
C ASN A 48 20.23 -9.45 -8.43
N LEU A 49 19.31 -8.78 -7.78
CA LEU A 49 19.50 -8.24 -6.42
C LEU A 49 19.27 -9.28 -5.31
N LEU A 50 18.87 -10.49 -5.67
CA LEU A 50 18.52 -11.55 -4.72
C LEU A 50 19.67 -12.55 -4.43
N ASN A 51 20.85 -12.39 -5.05
CA ASN A 51 22.05 -13.17 -4.72
C ASN A 51 22.98 -12.45 -3.75
N ILE A 52 22.44 -11.85 -2.71
CA ILE A 52 23.24 -11.25 -1.65
C ILE A 52 23.21 -12.18 -0.45
N ASP A 53 24.37 -12.57 0.00
CA ASP A 53 24.73 -13.43 1.12
C ASP A 53 23.89 -13.10 2.38
N THR A 54 23.14 -14.05 2.89
CA THR A 54 22.12 -13.88 3.94
C THR A 54 22.68 -13.47 5.31
N ASP A 55 23.97 -13.54 5.52
CA ASP A 55 24.60 -13.29 6.82
C ASP A 55 24.93 -11.80 7.10
N LYS A 56 24.61 -10.88 6.18
CA LYS A 56 24.97 -9.45 6.28
C LYS A 56 23.83 -8.46 6.17
N PHE A 57 22.58 -8.89 6.27
CA PHE A 57 21.42 -8.02 6.05
C PHE A 57 20.94 -7.24 7.26
N SER A 58 21.75 -6.33 7.76
CA SER A 58 21.21 -5.25 8.58
C SER A 58 20.83 -3.99 7.81
N HIS A 59 21.32 -3.79 6.59
CA HIS A 59 21.08 -2.55 5.83
C HIS A 59 21.10 -2.77 4.32
N ILE A 60 19.93 -2.73 3.66
CA ILE A 60 19.87 -2.49 2.21
C ILE A 60 19.94 -0.97 2.00
N THR A 61 21.03 -0.49 1.45
CA THR A 61 21.27 0.94 1.25
C THR A 61 20.93 1.30 -0.19
N TRP A 62 19.88 2.10 -0.40
CA TRP A 62 19.52 2.69 -1.68
C TRP A 62 19.96 4.15 -1.72
N HIS A 63 20.66 4.52 -2.77
CA HIS A 63 21.28 5.82 -2.86
C HIS A 63 20.53 6.73 -3.85
N TYR A 64 19.90 7.78 -3.37
CA TYR A 64 19.24 8.80 -4.18
C TYR A 64 20.00 10.12 -4.13
N HIS A 65 20.10 10.74 -5.26
CA HIS A 65 20.63 12.08 -5.39
C HIS A 65 19.50 13.11 -5.54
N ILE A 66 19.40 14.07 -4.64
CA ILE A 66 18.47 15.19 -4.75
C ILE A 66 19.28 16.44 -5.07
N SER A 67 19.03 17.08 -6.21
CA SER A 67 19.60 18.40 -6.51
C SER A 67 18.77 19.49 -5.84
N ASN A 68 19.44 20.56 -5.40
CA ASN A 68 18.80 21.80 -4.97
C ASN A 68 18.10 22.55 -6.12
N VAL A 69 18.03 21.96 -7.31
CA VAL A 69 17.25 22.45 -8.43
C VAL A 69 15.80 22.04 -8.18
N SER A 70 14.86 22.96 -8.26
CA SER A 70 13.43 22.67 -8.15
C SER A 70 13.05 21.57 -9.15
N LEU A 71 12.85 20.35 -8.63
CA LEU A 71 12.45 19.21 -9.46
C LEU A 71 11.03 19.46 -9.98
N SER A 72 10.78 19.12 -11.25
CA SER A 72 9.41 19.12 -11.75
C SER A 72 8.54 18.16 -10.93
N ALA A 73 7.26 18.50 -10.74
CA ALA A 73 6.29 17.65 -9.99
C ALA A 73 6.29 16.19 -10.51
N ARG A 74 6.54 16.00 -11.81
CA ARG A 74 6.64 14.68 -12.43
C ARG A 74 7.87 13.90 -11.93
N LYS A 75 9.01 14.57 -11.75
CA LYS A 75 10.25 13.95 -11.28
C LYS A 75 10.12 13.57 -9.79
N ILE A 76 9.49 14.43 -8.99
CA ILE A 76 9.17 14.16 -7.58
C ILE A 76 8.27 12.92 -7.48
N ALA A 77 7.17 12.87 -8.23
CA ALA A 77 6.26 11.75 -8.23
C ALA A 77 6.93 10.44 -8.70
N TYR A 78 7.84 10.51 -9.66
CA TYR A 78 8.63 9.35 -10.09
C TYR A 78 9.54 8.83 -8.99
N GLN A 79 10.31 9.72 -8.33
CA GLN A 79 11.19 9.35 -7.22
C GLN A 79 10.40 8.73 -6.07
N GLN A 80 9.27 9.31 -5.71
CA GLN A 80 8.40 8.78 -4.67
C GLN A 80 7.92 7.36 -5.00
N ARG A 81 7.47 7.11 -6.23
CA ARG A 81 7.08 5.76 -6.66
C ARG A 81 8.23 4.75 -6.58
N GLN A 82 9.47 5.17 -6.89
CA GLN A 82 10.64 4.30 -6.76
C GLN A 82 10.92 3.96 -5.29
N GLN A 83 10.84 4.94 -4.40
CA GLN A 83 10.98 4.73 -2.95
C GLN A 83 9.91 3.76 -2.42
N GLN A 84 8.65 3.95 -2.82
CA GLN A 84 7.54 3.09 -2.42
C GLN A 84 7.74 1.66 -2.92
N ARG A 85 8.16 1.48 -4.18
CA ARG A 85 8.45 0.15 -4.76
C ARG A 85 9.59 -0.56 -4.03
N ALA A 86 10.64 0.16 -3.67
CA ALA A 86 11.73 -0.40 -2.89
C ALA A 86 11.28 -0.71 -1.45
N GLY A 87 10.50 0.20 -0.85
CA GLY A 87 9.94 0.02 0.51
C GLY A 87 9.08 -1.23 0.66
N VAL A 88 8.17 -1.51 -0.30
CA VAL A 88 7.34 -2.72 -0.23
C VAL A 88 8.17 -4.01 -0.35
N ARG A 89 9.28 -4.00 -1.10
CA ARG A 89 10.18 -5.16 -1.20
C ARG A 89 10.99 -5.38 0.07
N LEU A 90 11.48 -4.30 0.69
CA LEU A 90 12.12 -4.36 2.00
C LEU A 90 11.16 -4.88 3.08
N LEU A 91 9.90 -4.42 3.03
CA LEU A 91 8.89 -4.88 3.97
C LEU A 91 8.54 -6.36 3.76
N LEU A 92 8.48 -6.83 2.51
CA LEU A 92 8.32 -8.26 2.22
C LEU A 92 9.49 -9.06 2.81
N GLN A 93 10.73 -8.64 2.59
CA GLN A 93 11.90 -9.31 3.17
C GLN A 93 11.82 -9.37 4.70
N SER A 94 11.40 -8.26 5.33
CA SER A 94 11.21 -8.20 6.78
C SER A 94 10.13 -9.16 7.26
N LEU A 95 9.02 -9.28 6.52
CA LEU A 95 7.93 -10.22 6.83
C LEU A 95 8.39 -11.67 6.64
N LEU A 96 9.09 -12.00 5.55
CA LEU A 96 9.64 -13.34 5.31
C LEU A 96 10.60 -13.76 6.42
N ASN A 97 11.51 -12.88 6.82
CA ASN A 97 12.42 -13.13 7.95
C ASN A 97 11.65 -13.34 9.26
N LYS A 98 10.59 -12.58 9.51
CA LYS A 98 9.74 -12.74 10.71
C LYS A 98 9.02 -14.09 10.75
N LEU A 99 8.69 -14.63 9.58
CA LEU A 99 8.01 -15.93 9.43
C LEU A 99 8.97 -17.11 9.28
N ASP A 100 10.28 -16.86 9.30
CA ASP A 100 11.32 -17.87 9.04
C ASP A 100 11.15 -18.56 7.65
N ILE A 101 10.72 -17.78 6.66
CA ILE A 101 10.54 -18.23 5.28
C ILE A 101 11.74 -17.79 4.45
N ASN A 102 12.57 -18.75 4.03
CA ASN A 102 13.68 -18.50 3.12
C ASN A 102 13.19 -18.64 1.67
N ASP A 103 12.68 -17.57 1.10
CA ASP A 103 12.13 -17.53 -0.25
C ASP A 103 12.36 -16.16 -0.89
N SER A 104 12.14 -16.07 -2.19
CA SER A 104 12.29 -14.83 -2.94
C SER A 104 11.05 -14.51 -3.77
N LEU A 105 10.88 -13.24 -4.10
CA LEU A 105 9.75 -12.76 -4.89
C LEU A 105 9.95 -13.07 -6.37
N ASP A 106 8.96 -13.71 -7.00
CA ASP A 106 8.76 -13.71 -8.44
C ASP A 106 7.79 -12.58 -8.80
N ASP A 107 8.31 -11.51 -9.38
CA ASP A 107 7.54 -10.33 -9.81
C ASP A 107 7.47 -10.19 -11.35
N VAL A 108 7.72 -11.27 -12.07
CA VAL A 108 7.66 -11.29 -13.55
C VAL A 108 6.21 -11.13 -14.03
N SER A 109 5.27 -11.78 -13.35
CA SER A 109 3.85 -11.73 -13.70
C SER A 109 2.96 -11.53 -12.48
N PHE A 110 1.87 -10.79 -12.65
CA PHE A 110 0.86 -10.63 -11.61
C PHE A 110 -0.22 -11.73 -11.74
N PRO A 111 -0.74 -12.31 -10.65
CA PRO A 111 -0.43 -12.02 -9.24
C PRO A 111 0.96 -12.51 -8.85
N TYR A 112 1.71 -11.67 -8.12
CA TYR A 112 3.06 -12.00 -7.67
C TYR A 112 3.06 -13.22 -6.76
N ARG A 113 4.16 -13.98 -6.82
CA ARG A 113 4.34 -15.17 -5.99
C ARG A 113 5.76 -15.25 -5.41
N LEU A 114 5.92 -16.06 -4.40
CA LEU A 114 7.23 -16.50 -3.96
C LEU A 114 7.71 -17.66 -4.85
N VAL A 115 9.00 -17.68 -5.13
CA VAL A 115 9.60 -18.63 -6.11
C VAL A 115 9.43 -20.08 -5.68
N ASN A 116 9.76 -20.41 -4.43
CA ASN A 116 9.78 -21.80 -3.96
C ASN A 116 8.42 -22.24 -3.39
N SER A 117 7.85 -21.46 -2.46
CA SER A 117 6.59 -21.79 -1.79
C SER A 117 5.37 -21.55 -2.66
N GLN A 118 5.50 -20.76 -3.71
CA GLN A 118 4.41 -20.33 -4.58
C GLN A 118 3.30 -19.54 -3.85
N TYR A 119 3.58 -19.01 -2.67
CA TYR A 119 2.65 -18.16 -1.94
C TYR A 119 2.38 -16.88 -2.70
N TYR A 120 1.14 -16.43 -2.68
CA TYR A 120 0.73 -15.19 -3.31
C TYR A 120 1.20 -13.99 -2.49
N VAL A 121 1.66 -12.96 -3.19
CA VAL A 121 2.14 -11.71 -2.61
C VAL A 121 1.40 -10.54 -3.25
N CYS A 122 0.93 -9.61 -2.44
CA CYS A 122 0.38 -8.36 -2.94
C CYS A 122 0.92 -7.18 -2.14
N PHE A 123 1.06 -6.04 -2.82
CA PHE A 123 1.61 -4.81 -2.28
C PHE A 123 0.62 -3.66 -2.36
N SER A 124 0.76 -2.72 -1.43
CA SER A 124 0.14 -1.40 -1.51
C SER A 124 1.05 -0.33 -0.93
N HIS A 125 0.82 0.91 -1.32
CA HIS A 125 1.49 2.08 -0.78
C HIS A 125 0.54 3.29 -0.85
N THR A 126 0.72 4.24 0.06
CA THR A 126 -0.09 5.47 0.05
C THR A 126 0.23 6.31 -1.19
N GLY A 127 -0.80 6.97 -1.71
CA GLY A 127 -0.62 7.95 -2.78
C GLY A 127 0.19 9.17 -2.32
N ALA A 128 0.77 9.91 -3.28
CA ALA A 128 1.39 11.18 -2.99
C ALA A 128 0.34 12.18 -2.49
N SER A 129 0.52 12.71 -1.28
CA SER A 129 -0.29 13.83 -0.82
C SER A 129 -0.07 15.00 -1.76
N SER A 130 -1.14 15.47 -2.40
CA SER A 130 -1.06 16.68 -3.25
C SER A 130 -0.67 17.87 -2.37
N PRO A 131 0.32 18.69 -2.75
CA PRO A 131 0.75 19.83 -1.95
C PRO A 131 -0.28 20.96 -1.82
N ASN A 132 -1.51 20.77 -2.31
CA ASN A 132 -2.50 21.85 -2.51
C ASN A 132 -3.50 22.06 -1.37
N THR A 133 -3.28 21.54 -0.18
CA THR A 133 -4.22 21.79 0.93
C THR A 133 -3.52 22.26 2.19
N SER A 134 -2.87 23.44 2.14
CA SER A 134 -2.70 24.25 3.35
C SER A 134 -2.36 25.68 2.99
N THR A 135 -3.38 26.52 3.05
CA THR A 135 -3.26 27.96 3.34
C THR A 135 -2.69 28.14 4.75
N GLN A 136 -1.38 27.96 4.91
CA GLN A 136 -0.63 28.59 6.01
C GLN A 136 0.72 29.08 5.49
N PRO A 137 0.95 30.40 5.56
CA PRO A 137 2.20 31.01 5.14
C PRO A 137 3.16 31.08 6.32
N SER A 138 3.67 29.97 6.79
CA SER A 138 4.83 29.98 7.68
C SER A 138 5.23 28.55 8.07
N GLY A 139 6.26 28.06 7.46
CA GLY A 139 6.93 26.83 7.85
C GLY A 139 7.33 26.01 6.61
N GLU A 140 8.61 26.01 6.30
CA GLU A 140 9.21 25.06 5.38
C GLU A 140 8.84 23.64 5.88
N LYS A 141 7.79 23.04 5.32
CA LYS A 141 7.59 21.60 5.46
C LYS A 141 8.75 20.93 4.76
N SER A 142 9.65 20.40 5.55
CA SER A 142 10.72 19.56 5.08
C SER A 142 10.15 18.50 4.14
N PHE A 143 10.76 18.30 2.97
CA PHE A 143 10.43 17.24 2.00
C PHE A 143 10.46 15.83 2.63
N ASN A 144 10.89 15.71 3.87
CA ASN A 144 11.06 14.47 4.63
C ASN A 144 9.77 13.97 5.32
N GLU A 145 8.67 14.71 5.29
CA GLU A 145 7.40 14.34 5.95
C GLU A 145 6.30 13.88 4.96
N LEU A 146 6.68 13.34 3.81
CA LEU A 146 5.69 12.66 2.97
C LEU A 146 5.31 11.33 3.64
N ASP A 147 4.03 11.19 3.96
CA ASP A 147 3.44 9.94 4.48
C ASP A 147 3.61 8.79 3.47
N ASN A 148 4.79 8.21 3.42
CA ASN A 148 5.11 7.05 2.58
C ASN A 148 4.84 5.77 3.37
N LYS A 149 3.59 5.40 3.52
CA LYS A 149 3.23 4.12 4.09
C LYS A 149 3.23 3.04 3.02
N VAL A 150 3.70 1.86 3.40
CA VAL A 150 3.76 0.67 2.55
C VAL A 150 3.13 -0.52 3.26
N ALA A 151 2.56 -1.42 2.48
CA ALA A 151 1.91 -2.61 3.01
C ALA A 151 2.18 -3.81 2.10
N VAL A 152 2.26 -5.00 2.70
CA VAL A 152 2.41 -6.28 2.02
C VAL A 152 1.50 -7.32 2.66
N VAL A 153 0.94 -8.21 1.85
CA VAL A 153 0.24 -9.42 2.30
C VAL A 153 0.85 -10.64 1.62
N ILE A 154 0.98 -11.73 2.38
CA ILE A 154 1.34 -13.07 1.90
C ILE A 154 0.17 -14.00 2.20
N SER A 155 -0.27 -14.78 1.21
CA SER A 155 -1.33 -15.78 1.33
C SER A 155 -0.91 -17.10 0.69
N CYS A 156 -1.10 -18.21 1.43
CA CYS A 156 -0.69 -19.54 0.96
C CYS A 156 -1.67 -20.18 -0.03
N HIS A 157 -2.95 -19.78 -0.02
CA HIS A 157 -3.99 -20.55 -0.71
C HIS A 157 -4.51 -19.94 -1.99
N ARG A 158 -4.66 -18.62 -2.00
CA ARG A 158 -5.29 -17.91 -3.11
C ARG A 158 -4.75 -16.49 -3.20
N PRO A 159 -4.92 -15.83 -4.35
CA PRO A 159 -4.56 -14.42 -4.47
C PRO A 159 -5.20 -13.60 -3.36
N ALA A 160 -4.43 -12.74 -2.75
CA ALA A 160 -4.90 -11.78 -1.77
C ALA A 160 -4.64 -10.36 -2.28
N GLY A 161 -5.51 -9.43 -1.91
CA GLY A 161 -5.36 -8.02 -2.20
C GLY A 161 -5.15 -7.24 -0.92
N ILE A 162 -4.33 -6.20 -0.97
CA ILE A 162 -4.11 -5.28 0.14
C ILE A 162 -4.17 -3.86 -0.38
N ASP A 163 -4.80 -2.98 0.39
CA ASP A 163 -4.77 -1.56 0.12
C ASP A 163 -4.59 -0.73 1.40
N ILE A 164 -3.67 0.23 1.34
CA ILE A 164 -3.37 1.18 2.42
C ILE A 164 -3.65 2.58 1.92
N GLU A 165 -4.50 3.33 2.63
CA GLU A 165 -4.89 4.66 2.21
C GLU A 165 -5.01 5.59 3.42
N THR A 166 -4.30 6.72 3.38
CA THR A 166 -4.33 7.73 4.44
C THR A 166 -5.35 8.83 4.17
N ASN A 167 -5.65 9.09 2.90
CA ASN A 167 -6.53 10.17 2.48
C ASN A 167 -7.99 9.71 2.40
N ASN A 168 -8.91 10.64 2.60
CA ASN A 168 -10.32 10.38 2.31
C ASN A 168 -10.59 10.44 0.80
N VAL A 169 -11.54 9.63 0.36
CA VAL A 169 -12.03 9.67 -1.03
C VAL A 169 -12.95 10.89 -1.18
N GLU A 170 -12.60 11.80 -2.09
CA GLU A 170 -13.45 12.94 -2.37
C GLU A 170 -14.85 12.49 -2.84
N TRP A 171 -15.90 13.08 -2.30
CA TRP A 171 -17.28 12.70 -2.63
C TRP A 171 -17.61 12.75 -4.12
N ARG A 172 -17.02 13.71 -4.88
CA ARG A 172 -17.16 13.78 -6.34
C ARG A 172 -16.55 12.56 -7.03
N VAL A 173 -15.45 12.01 -6.49
CA VAL A 173 -14.77 10.82 -7.02
C VAL A 173 -15.61 9.59 -6.73
N ALA A 174 -16.09 9.43 -5.50
CA ALA A 174 -16.99 8.33 -5.14
C ALA A 174 -18.23 8.32 -6.05
N LYS A 175 -18.91 9.45 -6.23
CA LYS A 175 -20.09 9.54 -7.13
C LYS A 175 -19.82 9.18 -8.59
N ARG A 176 -18.60 9.37 -9.05
CA ARG A 176 -18.21 9.05 -10.44
C ARG A 176 -17.95 7.56 -10.65
N PHE A 177 -17.39 6.89 -9.66
CA PHE A 177 -16.86 5.55 -9.84
C PHE A 177 -17.63 4.46 -9.11
N TYR A 178 -18.33 4.78 -8.01
CA TYR A 178 -19.04 3.77 -7.24
C TYR A 178 -20.36 3.37 -7.87
N HIS A 179 -20.78 2.14 -7.59
CA HIS A 179 -22.07 1.65 -8.05
C HIS A 179 -23.23 2.45 -7.45
N ILE A 180 -24.31 2.59 -8.20
CA ILE A 180 -25.47 3.43 -7.78
C ILE A 180 -26.07 2.99 -6.44
N ASN A 181 -26.10 1.67 -6.16
CA ASN A 181 -26.60 1.13 -4.90
C ASN A 181 -25.75 1.56 -3.70
N GLU A 182 -24.43 1.61 -3.87
CA GLU A 182 -23.49 2.09 -2.83
C GLU A 182 -23.65 3.58 -2.58
N ILE A 183 -23.80 4.37 -3.63
CA ILE A 183 -24.04 5.81 -3.54
C ILE A 183 -25.35 6.09 -2.80
N ALA A 184 -26.41 5.34 -3.11
CA ALA A 184 -27.69 5.49 -2.41
C ALA A 184 -27.55 5.27 -0.88
N ILE A 185 -26.82 4.24 -0.47
CA ILE A 185 -26.58 3.98 0.96
C ILE A 185 -25.67 5.07 1.57
N LEU A 186 -24.58 5.44 0.91
CA LEU A 186 -23.65 6.46 1.39
C LEU A 186 -24.32 7.82 1.60
N GLN A 187 -25.35 8.16 0.81
CA GLN A 187 -26.12 9.39 0.96
C GLN A 187 -26.98 9.43 2.23
N THR A 188 -27.32 8.28 2.81
CA THR A 188 -28.10 8.23 4.06
C THR A 188 -27.25 8.44 5.31
N LEU A 189 -25.92 8.40 5.19
CA LEU A 189 -24.98 8.51 6.31
C LEU A 189 -24.65 9.96 6.64
N THR A 190 -24.24 10.21 7.88
CA THR A 190 -23.62 11.49 8.25
C THR A 190 -22.34 11.71 7.43
N ILE A 191 -21.89 12.94 7.27
CA ILE A 191 -20.70 13.28 6.48
C ILE A 191 -19.49 12.46 6.94
N THR A 192 -19.23 12.41 8.25
CA THR A 192 -18.09 11.68 8.83
C THR A 192 -18.19 10.18 8.58
N GLN A 193 -19.35 9.58 8.77
CA GLN A 193 -19.55 8.15 8.49
C GLN A 193 -19.42 7.85 7.00
N ARG A 194 -20.01 8.70 6.16
CA ARG A 194 -19.92 8.57 4.72
C ARG A 194 -18.48 8.57 4.23
N ASP A 195 -17.68 9.53 4.67
CA ASP A 195 -16.29 9.67 4.25
C ASP A 195 -15.44 8.45 4.68
N THR A 196 -15.67 7.95 5.90
CA THR A 196 -14.99 6.74 6.39
C THR A 196 -15.42 5.49 5.63
N VAL A 197 -16.75 5.28 5.44
CA VAL A 197 -17.26 4.11 4.69
C VAL A 197 -16.83 4.17 3.22
N ALA A 198 -16.86 5.34 2.61
CA ALA A 198 -16.39 5.52 1.23
C ALA A 198 -14.91 5.14 1.10
N LYS A 199 -14.06 5.57 2.04
CA LYS A 199 -12.65 5.19 2.06
C LYS A 199 -12.45 3.67 2.19
N LEU A 200 -13.15 3.02 3.13
CA LEU A 200 -13.07 1.57 3.30
C LEU A 200 -13.54 0.83 2.04
N LEU A 201 -14.64 1.28 1.44
CA LEU A 201 -15.15 0.72 0.20
C LEU A 201 -14.15 0.87 -0.95
N TRP A 202 -13.46 2.02 -1.06
CA TRP A 202 -12.39 2.24 -2.02
C TRP A 202 -11.29 1.20 -1.84
N GLN A 203 -10.78 1.04 -0.62
CA GLN A 203 -9.72 0.09 -0.30
C GLN A 203 -10.11 -1.37 -0.60
N ILE A 204 -11.36 -1.75 -0.31
CA ILE A 204 -11.89 -3.07 -0.67
C ILE A 204 -11.89 -3.26 -2.19
N LYS A 205 -12.40 -2.28 -2.93
CA LYS A 205 -12.44 -2.32 -4.40
C LYS A 205 -11.04 -2.41 -5.00
N GLU A 206 -10.08 -1.62 -4.52
CA GLU A 206 -8.67 -1.68 -4.94
C GLU A 206 -8.03 -3.04 -4.64
N SER A 207 -8.36 -3.64 -3.50
CA SER A 207 -7.91 -4.99 -3.15
C SER A 207 -8.48 -6.04 -4.10
N PHE A 208 -9.77 -5.98 -4.43
CA PHE A 208 -10.37 -6.86 -5.44
C PHE A 208 -9.85 -6.62 -6.86
N ILE A 209 -9.58 -5.36 -7.23
CA ILE A 209 -8.94 -5.02 -8.51
C ILE A 209 -7.60 -5.76 -8.64
N LYS A 210 -6.81 -5.78 -7.59
CA LYS A 210 -5.52 -6.49 -7.54
C LYS A 210 -5.70 -8.01 -7.63
N ILE A 211 -6.74 -8.58 -7.01
CA ILE A 211 -7.03 -10.02 -7.06
C ILE A 211 -7.48 -10.45 -8.46
N TYR A 212 -8.46 -9.73 -9.03
CA TYR A 212 -9.10 -10.12 -10.29
C TYR A 212 -8.46 -9.48 -11.53
N GLN A 213 -7.45 -8.64 -11.35
CA GLN A 213 -6.75 -7.91 -12.43
C GLN A 213 -7.70 -7.05 -13.27
N TYR A 214 -8.71 -6.46 -12.63
CA TYR A 214 -9.60 -5.53 -13.30
C TYR A 214 -8.87 -4.23 -13.65
N THR A 215 -9.36 -3.55 -14.70
CA THR A 215 -9.02 -2.14 -14.83
C THR A 215 -9.63 -1.34 -13.68
N LEU A 216 -9.01 -0.21 -13.32
CA LEU A 216 -9.48 0.61 -12.21
C LEU A 216 -10.98 0.98 -12.36
N ALA A 217 -11.39 1.38 -13.55
CA ALA A 217 -12.78 1.77 -13.80
C ALA A 217 -13.77 0.60 -13.65
N GLN A 218 -13.39 -0.60 -14.10
CA GLN A 218 -14.21 -1.81 -13.92
C GLN A 218 -14.36 -2.16 -12.46
N GLY A 219 -13.26 -2.28 -11.73
CA GLY A 219 -13.29 -2.72 -10.34
C GLY A 219 -13.97 -1.71 -9.42
N LEU A 220 -13.75 -0.41 -9.61
CA LEU A 220 -14.44 0.61 -8.83
C LEU A 220 -15.95 0.64 -9.09
N GLY A 221 -16.40 0.26 -10.30
CA GLY A 221 -17.80 0.20 -10.67
C GLY A 221 -18.55 -1.06 -10.20
N MET A 222 -17.84 -2.08 -9.70
CA MET A 222 -18.48 -3.30 -9.17
C MET A 222 -19.35 -3.00 -7.95
N ASP A 223 -20.48 -3.72 -7.82
CA ASP A 223 -21.43 -3.53 -6.72
C ASP A 223 -21.03 -4.34 -5.48
N TYR A 224 -20.58 -3.63 -4.45
CA TYR A 224 -20.32 -4.17 -3.11
C TYR A 224 -21.29 -3.62 -2.06
N SER A 225 -22.49 -3.18 -2.45
CA SER A 225 -23.52 -2.64 -1.55
C SER A 225 -23.91 -3.61 -0.42
N HIS A 226 -23.81 -4.91 -0.68
CA HIS A 226 -24.07 -5.95 0.32
C HIS A 226 -23.10 -5.92 1.51
N LEU A 227 -21.88 -5.37 1.34
CA LEU A 227 -20.89 -5.22 2.43
C LEU A 227 -21.16 -4.01 3.30
N MET A 228 -21.98 -3.06 2.85
CA MET A 228 -22.13 -1.75 3.51
C MET A 228 -22.57 -1.84 4.97
N THR A 229 -23.47 -2.79 5.29
CA THR A 229 -23.94 -2.98 6.69
C THR A 229 -22.79 -3.40 7.60
N CYS A 230 -21.96 -4.35 7.16
CA CYS A 230 -20.78 -4.79 7.91
C CYS A 230 -19.78 -3.66 8.09
N LEU A 231 -19.52 -2.86 7.03
CA LEU A 231 -18.61 -1.70 7.09
C LEU A 231 -19.10 -0.61 8.06
N ILE A 232 -20.39 -0.31 8.03
CA ILE A 232 -20.98 0.69 8.94
C ILE A 232 -20.86 0.24 10.41
N ASN A 233 -21.05 -1.07 10.67
CA ASN A 233 -20.92 -1.62 12.01
C ASN A 233 -19.46 -1.63 12.48
N SER A 234 -18.50 -1.98 11.62
CA SER A 234 -17.08 -1.97 11.96
C SER A 234 -16.57 -0.60 12.42
N ILE A 235 -17.10 0.48 11.82
CA ILE A 235 -16.74 1.85 12.20
C ILE A 235 -17.27 2.20 13.61
N LYS A 236 -18.44 1.67 13.99
CA LYS A 236 -19.05 1.93 15.31
C LYS A 236 -18.28 1.21 16.42
N GLU A 237 -17.89 -0.02 16.18
CA GLU A 237 -17.25 -0.91 17.17
C GLU A 237 -15.76 -0.60 17.38
N LYS A 238 -15.09 -0.06 16.35
CA LYS A 238 -13.66 0.32 16.35
C LYS A 238 -12.72 -0.77 16.91
N PRO A 239 -12.85 -2.04 16.53
CA PRO A 239 -11.92 -3.06 16.99
C PRO A 239 -10.54 -2.83 16.37
N PRO A 240 -9.44 -3.31 17.01
CA PRO A 240 -8.09 -3.20 16.45
C PRO A 240 -7.91 -3.98 15.15
N LEU A 241 -8.68 -5.04 14.99
CA LEU A 241 -8.79 -5.85 13.77
C LEU A 241 -10.26 -6.24 13.59
N PHE A 242 -10.81 -5.99 12.44
CA PHE A 242 -12.15 -6.42 12.05
C PHE A 242 -12.05 -7.38 10.88
N VAL A 243 -12.59 -8.59 11.03
CA VAL A 243 -12.58 -9.64 9.99
C VAL A 243 -13.99 -10.14 9.77
N PHE A 244 -14.40 -10.27 8.52
CA PHE A 244 -15.66 -10.91 8.15
C PHE A 244 -15.53 -11.60 6.78
N GLU A 245 -16.35 -12.63 6.55
CA GLU A 245 -16.43 -13.31 5.26
C GLU A 245 -17.43 -12.61 4.34
N ASP A 246 -17.06 -12.40 3.10
CA ASP A 246 -17.98 -11.98 2.05
C ASP A 246 -18.69 -13.19 1.45
N ASP A 247 -19.96 -13.36 1.75
CA ASP A 247 -20.78 -14.48 1.28
C ASP A 247 -20.83 -14.63 -0.23
N LYS A 248 -20.66 -13.55 -0.98
CA LYS A 248 -20.71 -13.58 -2.45
C LYS A 248 -19.40 -14.09 -3.06
N THR A 249 -18.28 -13.56 -2.59
CA THR A 249 -16.98 -13.88 -3.18
C THR A 249 -16.25 -14.98 -2.44
N LYS A 250 -16.71 -15.31 -1.21
CA LYS A 250 -16.05 -16.26 -0.30
C LYS A 250 -14.63 -15.83 0.09
N TYR A 251 -14.33 -14.54 -0.01
CA TYR A 251 -13.14 -13.93 0.54
C TYR A 251 -13.40 -13.40 1.94
N TYR A 252 -12.37 -13.48 2.76
CA TYR A 252 -12.34 -12.76 4.03
C TYR A 252 -11.85 -11.34 3.80
N LEU A 253 -12.49 -10.39 4.47
CA LEU A 253 -12.09 -9.00 4.50
C LEU A 253 -11.59 -8.67 5.90
N ALA A 254 -10.35 -8.19 5.99
CA ALA A 254 -9.76 -7.72 7.23
C ALA A 254 -9.53 -6.21 7.14
N TYR A 255 -9.92 -5.49 8.18
CA TYR A 255 -9.65 -4.07 8.33
C TYR A 255 -8.80 -3.82 9.57
N LEU A 256 -7.70 -3.15 9.39
CA LEU A 256 -6.73 -2.73 10.40
C LEU A 256 -6.81 -1.20 10.56
N PRO A 257 -7.64 -0.67 11.49
CA PRO A 257 -7.92 0.77 11.59
C PRO A 257 -6.68 1.63 11.85
N GLU A 258 -5.82 1.20 12.77
CA GLU A 258 -4.59 1.92 13.12
C GLU A 258 -3.60 2.01 11.96
N GLN A 259 -3.52 0.96 11.15
CA GLN A 259 -2.70 0.93 9.95
C GLN A 259 -3.41 1.54 8.74
N GLN A 260 -4.68 1.87 8.83
CA GLN A 260 -5.51 2.37 7.72
C GLN A 260 -5.47 1.42 6.51
N THR A 261 -5.49 0.11 6.75
CA THR A 261 -5.23 -0.93 5.76
C THR A 261 -6.40 -1.90 5.69
N VAL A 262 -6.80 -2.24 4.46
CA VAL A 262 -7.77 -3.29 4.16
C VAL A 262 -7.08 -4.42 3.43
N ILE A 263 -7.38 -5.65 3.81
CA ILE A 263 -6.90 -6.87 3.16
C ILE A 263 -8.10 -7.72 2.75
N VAL A 264 -8.06 -8.27 1.54
CA VAL A 264 -8.99 -9.25 1.01
C VAL A 264 -8.20 -10.53 0.74
N TYR A 265 -8.57 -11.67 1.38
CA TYR A 265 -7.79 -12.91 1.34
C TYR A 265 -8.62 -14.19 1.43
#